data_019efa0946679a5e25f44e4954fe224a
#
_entry.id   019efa0946679a5e25f44e4954fe224a
#
_cell.length_a   1.000
_cell.length_b   1.000
_cell.length_c   1.000
_cell.angle_alpha   90.00
_cell.angle_beta   90.00
_cell.angle_gamma   90.00
#
_symmetry.space_group_name_H-M   'P 1'
#
loop_
_entity.id
_entity.type
_entity.pdbx_description
1 polymer ?
#
loop_
_entity_poly.entity_id
_entity_poly.type
_entity_poly.pdbx_seq_one_letter_code
_entity_poly.pdbx_strand_id
1 'polypeptide(L)'
;LYLWARGRAALKPIGIDMHIGSQIIDPRPYVHALERVLKLVFELSEAGITLEYLDIGGGYGIQYDDDPGLDIHQLAAEVIPRVQAAGLRLVLEPGRSIVGDAGALLTRVQYVKKTEGKTFVIVDGGMSELIRPSHYGGYHAIEHVADPAQLPEDVVDVVGPICETGDFLALDRTLPLPRAGDLLAVQTVGAYGFTMASNYNGRLRP
;
A
#
# COMPACT_ATOMS: atom_id res chain seq x y z
N LEU A 1 -0.82 17.37 -26.54
CA LEU A 1 -2.13 17.31 -25.92
C LEU A 1 -2.60 18.70 -25.45
N TYR A 2 -1.85 19.43 -24.60
CA TYR A 2 -2.21 20.74 -24.06
C TYR A 2 -2.49 21.79 -25.16
N LEU A 3 -1.63 21.89 -26.17
CA LEU A 3 -1.84 22.78 -27.33
C LEU A 3 -3.12 22.45 -28.10
N TRP A 4 -3.40 21.15 -28.26
CA TRP A 4 -4.65 20.70 -28.88
C TRP A 4 -5.87 21.10 -28.03
N ALA A 5 -5.81 20.89 -26.71
CA ALA A 5 -6.90 21.23 -25.79
C ALA A 5 -7.19 22.73 -25.75
N ARG A 6 -6.14 23.57 -25.76
CA ARG A 6 -6.27 25.05 -25.82
C ARG A 6 -7.09 25.51 -27.04
N GLY A 7 -6.98 24.80 -28.16
CA GLY A 7 -7.75 25.12 -29.38
C GLY A 7 -9.20 24.67 -29.33
N ARG A 8 -9.72 24.19 -28.21
CA ARG A 8 -11.12 23.70 -28.07
C ARG A 8 -11.91 24.56 -27.09
N ALA A 9 -13.00 25.17 -27.54
CA ALA A 9 -13.80 26.07 -26.70
C ALA A 9 -14.38 25.39 -25.44
N ALA A 10 -14.59 24.08 -25.49
CA ALA A 10 -15.12 23.30 -24.36
C ALA A 10 -14.06 22.80 -23.38
N LEU A 11 -12.73 23.07 -23.61
CA LEU A 11 -11.63 22.58 -22.78
C LEU A 11 -10.80 23.74 -22.26
N LYS A 12 -10.50 23.70 -20.97
CA LYS A 12 -9.54 24.61 -20.32
C LYS A 12 -8.52 23.78 -19.55
N PRO A 13 -7.30 23.60 -20.05
CA PRO A 13 -6.24 22.99 -19.27
C PRO A 13 -5.91 23.87 -18.06
N ILE A 14 -6.02 23.35 -16.85
CA ILE A 14 -5.80 24.10 -15.60
C ILE A 14 -4.77 23.44 -14.70
N GLY A 15 -4.37 22.21 -14.97
CA GLY A 15 -3.42 21.48 -14.12
C GLY A 15 -2.62 20.43 -14.88
N ILE A 16 -1.65 19.90 -14.20
CA ILE A 16 -0.84 18.78 -14.63
C ILE A 16 -0.71 17.80 -13.47
N ASP A 17 -0.81 16.52 -13.77
CA ASP A 17 -0.71 15.40 -12.82
C ASP A 17 0.50 14.53 -13.14
N MET A 18 1.10 13.97 -12.09
CA MET A 18 2.07 12.88 -12.17
C MET A 18 1.85 11.88 -11.04
N HIS A 19 1.79 10.60 -11.39
CA HIS A 19 1.82 9.51 -10.41
C HIS A 19 2.97 8.56 -10.77
N ILE A 20 4.01 8.49 -9.93
CA ILE A 20 5.29 7.85 -10.28
C ILE A 20 5.45 6.43 -9.73
N GLY A 21 4.49 5.96 -8.97
CA GLY A 21 4.52 4.61 -8.41
C GLY A 21 3.82 4.49 -7.07
N SER A 22 4.01 3.35 -6.41
CA SER A 22 3.39 3.02 -5.13
C SER A 22 4.44 2.49 -4.17
N GLN A 23 4.21 2.70 -2.86
CA GLN A 23 5.12 2.29 -1.77
C GLN A 23 6.54 2.87 -1.96
N ILE A 24 6.62 4.16 -2.26
CA ILE A 24 7.88 4.89 -2.44
C ILE A 24 8.28 5.43 -1.07
N ILE A 25 9.42 4.99 -0.56
CA ILE A 25 9.95 5.36 0.77
C ILE A 25 11.10 6.38 0.69
N ASP A 26 11.58 6.67 -0.52
CA ASP A 26 12.64 7.66 -0.78
C ASP A 26 12.03 8.90 -1.46
N PRO A 27 12.24 10.12 -0.94
CA PRO A 27 11.69 11.34 -1.55
C PRO A 27 12.36 11.73 -2.88
N ARG A 28 13.56 11.27 -3.17
CA ARG A 28 14.34 11.65 -4.36
C ARG A 28 13.62 11.39 -5.70
N PRO A 29 12.93 10.25 -5.91
CA PRO A 29 12.14 10.04 -7.13
C PRO A 29 11.06 11.12 -7.36
N TYR A 30 10.41 11.59 -6.30
CA TYR A 30 9.43 12.68 -6.41
C TYR A 30 10.07 13.98 -6.85
N VAL A 31 11.23 14.33 -6.26
CA VAL A 31 11.98 15.55 -6.63
C VAL A 31 12.39 15.51 -8.09
N HIS A 32 12.95 14.40 -8.56
CA HIS A 32 13.36 14.25 -9.95
C HIS A 32 12.18 14.31 -10.93
N ALA A 33 11.04 13.72 -10.58
CA ALA A 33 9.84 13.79 -11.41
C ALA A 33 9.29 15.22 -11.43
N LEU A 34 9.24 15.87 -10.26
CA LEU A 34 8.80 17.26 -10.13
C LEU A 34 9.63 18.21 -11.01
N GLU A 35 10.96 18.09 -11.01
CA GLU A 35 11.83 18.92 -11.85
C GLU A 35 11.50 18.80 -13.34
N ARG A 36 11.21 17.57 -13.80
CA ARG A 36 10.79 17.33 -15.19
C ARG A 36 9.44 17.95 -15.51
N VAL A 37 8.49 17.82 -14.58
CA VAL A 37 7.14 18.38 -14.75
C VAL A 37 7.18 19.89 -14.72
N LEU A 38 7.95 20.50 -13.82
CA LEU A 38 8.12 21.97 -13.77
C LEU A 38 8.75 22.53 -15.05
N LYS A 39 9.68 21.81 -15.68
CA LYS A 39 10.18 22.17 -17.00
C LYS A 39 9.06 22.19 -18.04
N LEU A 40 8.20 21.18 -18.07
CA LEU A 40 7.04 21.16 -18.96
C LEU A 40 6.05 22.29 -18.65
N VAL A 41 5.81 22.59 -17.38
CA VAL A 41 4.98 23.75 -16.97
C VAL A 41 5.51 25.05 -17.54
N PHE A 42 6.81 25.26 -17.47
CA PHE A 42 7.47 26.43 -18.07
C PHE A 42 7.28 26.46 -19.60
N GLU A 43 7.53 25.36 -20.30
CA GLU A 43 7.32 25.27 -21.77
C GLU A 43 5.86 25.52 -22.16
N LEU A 44 4.90 25.08 -21.36
CA LEU A 44 3.46 25.35 -21.57
C LEU A 44 3.14 26.84 -21.36
N SER A 45 3.73 27.48 -20.35
CA SER A 45 3.58 28.90 -20.08
C SER A 45 4.09 29.75 -21.25
N GLU A 46 5.28 29.45 -21.77
CA GLU A 46 5.83 30.08 -22.98
C GLU A 46 4.92 29.89 -24.20
N ALA A 47 4.21 28.77 -24.27
CA ALA A 47 3.20 28.51 -25.29
C ALA A 47 1.84 29.17 -25.01
N GLY A 48 1.71 29.99 -23.96
CA GLY A 48 0.48 30.70 -23.60
C GLY A 48 -0.58 29.80 -22.90
N ILE A 49 -0.14 28.75 -22.23
CA ILE A 49 -1.01 27.90 -21.41
C ILE A 49 -0.57 28.03 -19.95
N THR A 50 -1.34 28.76 -19.17
CA THR A 50 -1.09 28.95 -17.73
C THR A 50 -1.83 27.87 -16.94
N LEU A 51 -1.08 27.07 -16.18
CA LEU A 51 -1.63 26.09 -15.26
C LEU A 51 -1.80 26.70 -13.87
N GLU A 52 -2.77 26.18 -13.11
CA GLU A 52 -3.11 26.60 -11.75
C GLU A 52 -2.69 25.56 -10.71
N TYR A 53 -2.64 24.27 -11.10
CA TYR A 53 -2.38 23.14 -10.22
C TYR A 53 -1.27 22.26 -10.73
N LEU A 54 -0.54 21.69 -9.77
CA LEU A 54 0.34 20.56 -9.99
C LEU A 54 -0.03 19.49 -8.97
N ASP A 55 -0.49 18.34 -9.48
CA ASP A 55 -0.72 17.16 -8.70
C ASP A 55 0.53 16.27 -8.77
N ILE A 56 1.08 15.90 -7.62
CA ILE A 56 2.22 14.98 -7.55
C ILE A 56 1.79 13.54 -7.27
N GLY A 57 0.47 13.29 -7.32
CA GLY A 57 -0.10 11.97 -7.11
C GLY A 57 -0.01 11.48 -5.68
N GLY A 58 -0.04 10.18 -5.55
CA GLY A 58 0.12 9.45 -4.30
C GLY A 58 1.37 8.60 -4.28
N GLY A 59 1.24 7.38 -3.74
CA GLY A 59 2.32 6.41 -3.69
C GLY A 59 3.22 6.52 -2.47
N TYR A 60 2.89 7.39 -1.52
CA TYR A 60 3.63 7.58 -0.27
C TYR A 60 3.69 6.28 0.52
N GLY A 61 4.92 5.76 0.68
CA GLY A 61 5.17 4.50 1.36
C GLY A 61 4.95 4.59 2.86
N ILE A 62 4.38 3.53 3.40
CA ILE A 62 4.21 3.35 4.85
C ILE A 62 5.09 2.20 5.32
N GLN A 63 5.28 2.11 6.62
CA GLN A 63 5.97 0.99 7.23
C GLN A 63 5.09 -0.25 7.24
N TYR A 64 5.62 -1.37 6.77
CA TYR A 64 4.99 -2.70 6.86
C TYR A 64 5.80 -3.67 7.72
N ASP A 65 7.12 -3.49 7.72
CA ASP A 65 8.12 -4.27 8.46
C ASP A 65 9.14 -3.33 9.12
N ASP A 66 10.42 -3.67 9.10
CA ASP A 66 11.50 -2.86 9.68
C ASP A 66 11.90 -1.67 8.80
N ASP A 67 11.50 -1.65 7.52
CA ASP A 67 11.78 -0.52 6.63
C ASP A 67 10.93 0.70 7.01
N PRO A 68 11.53 1.87 7.19
CA PRO A 68 10.77 3.06 7.51
C PRO A 68 9.84 3.44 6.34
N GLY A 69 8.71 4.03 6.66
CA GLY A 69 7.88 4.69 5.65
C GLY A 69 8.57 5.93 5.06
N LEU A 70 7.93 6.56 4.10
CA LEU A 70 8.40 7.83 3.53
C LEU A 70 8.41 8.93 4.60
N ASP A 71 9.54 9.62 4.75
CA ASP A 71 9.59 10.85 5.54
C ASP A 71 8.84 11.97 4.78
N ILE A 72 7.60 12.18 5.18
CA ILE A 72 6.72 13.18 4.56
C ILE A 72 7.20 14.60 4.82
N HIS A 73 7.89 14.86 5.94
CA HIS A 73 8.44 16.18 6.24
C HIS A 73 9.60 16.51 5.32
N GLN A 74 10.47 15.54 5.07
CA GLN A 74 11.55 15.69 4.10
C GLN A 74 10.99 15.91 2.69
N LEU A 75 10.00 15.12 2.27
CA LEU A 75 9.34 15.32 0.97
C LEU A 75 8.72 16.72 0.87
N ALA A 76 8.00 17.17 1.89
CA ALA A 76 7.38 18.48 1.92
C ALA A 76 8.41 19.62 1.82
N ALA A 77 9.52 19.52 2.54
CA ALA A 77 10.60 20.51 2.49
C ALA A 77 11.23 20.66 1.09
N GLU A 78 11.26 19.57 0.33
CA GLU A 78 11.78 19.57 -1.05
C GLU A 78 10.75 20.04 -2.08
N VAL A 79 9.49 19.61 -1.95
CA VAL A 79 8.46 19.83 -2.97
C VAL A 79 7.80 21.20 -2.85
N ILE A 80 7.40 21.61 -1.64
CA ILE A 80 6.59 22.82 -1.43
C ILE A 80 7.27 24.07 -1.98
N PRO A 81 8.56 24.37 -1.68
CA PRO A 81 9.19 25.60 -2.19
C PRO A 81 9.26 25.65 -3.72
N ARG A 82 9.48 24.49 -4.36
CA ARG A 82 9.59 24.39 -5.83
C ARG A 82 8.24 24.67 -6.51
N VAL A 83 7.14 24.09 -5.96
CA VAL A 83 5.79 24.31 -6.49
C VAL A 83 5.34 25.75 -6.26
N GLN A 84 5.63 26.32 -5.09
CA GLN A 84 5.32 27.72 -4.78
C GLN A 84 6.09 28.70 -5.70
N ALA A 85 7.37 28.45 -5.96
CA ALA A 85 8.16 29.26 -6.87
C ALA A 85 7.63 29.24 -8.32
N ALA A 86 6.96 28.16 -8.72
CA ALA A 86 6.28 28.06 -10.01
C ALA A 86 4.89 28.72 -10.03
N GLY A 87 4.42 29.26 -8.90
CA GLY A 87 3.09 29.88 -8.78
C GLY A 87 1.91 28.92 -8.84
N LEU A 88 2.16 27.64 -8.57
CA LEU A 88 1.15 26.58 -8.65
C LEU A 88 0.60 26.21 -7.26
N ARG A 89 -0.62 25.71 -7.24
CA ARG A 89 -1.21 25.03 -6.07
C ARG A 89 -0.85 23.55 -6.13
N LEU A 90 -0.34 23.03 -5.01
CA LEU A 90 -0.01 21.62 -4.87
C LEU A 90 -1.27 20.80 -4.57
N VAL A 91 -1.43 19.70 -5.29
CA VAL A 91 -2.44 18.66 -5.05
C VAL A 91 -1.72 17.35 -4.73
N LEU A 92 -2.30 16.54 -3.86
CA LEU A 92 -1.78 15.26 -3.40
C LEU A 92 -2.89 14.21 -3.42
N GLU A 93 -2.54 12.95 -3.68
CA GLU A 93 -3.46 11.81 -3.67
C GLU A 93 -3.06 10.76 -2.62
N PRO A 94 -3.03 11.11 -1.31
CA PRO A 94 -2.58 10.21 -0.25
C PRO A 94 -3.63 9.14 0.02
N GLY A 95 -3.47 7.94 -0.54
CA GLY A 95 -4.34 6.79 -0.27
C GLY A 95 -3.79 5.93 0.87
N ARG A 96 -2.79 5.11 0.57
CA ARG A 96 -2.18 4.17 1.51
C ARG A 96 -1.71 4.84 2.81
N SER A 97 -1.07 5.98 2.73
CA SER A 97 -0.54 6.69 3.89
C SER A 97 -1.60 7.22 4.87
N ILE A 98 -2.86 7.29 4.45
CA ILE A 98 -3.97 7.67 5.34
C ILE A 98 -4.62 6.43 5.97
N VAL A 99 -4.87 5.38 5.17
CA VAL A 99 -5.72 4.28 5.61
C VAL A 99 -4.98 2.98 5.90
N GLY A 100 -3.70 2.86 5.52
CA GLY A 100 -2.94 1.61 5.65
C GLY A 100 -2.98 1.05 7.07
N ASP A 101 -2.58 1.86 8.04
CA ASP A 101 -2.50 1.47 9.45
C ASP A 101 -3.86 1.52 10.18
N ALA A 102 -4.91 1.99 9.49
CA ALA A 102 -6.25 2.09 10.08
C ALA A 102 -7.03 0.77 10.09
N GLY A 103 -6.47 -0.31 9.54
CA GLY A 103 -7.16 -1.60 9.43
C GLY A 103 -6.33 -2.79 9.85
N ALA A 104 -6.99 -3.75 10.50
CA ALA A 104 -6.48 -5.08 10.79
C ALA A 104 -7.46 -6.15 10.30
N LEU A 105 -6.94 -7.27 9.80
CA LEU A 105 -7.73 -8.46 9.50
C LEU A 105 -7.62 -9.41 10.69
N LEU A 106 -8.76 -9.70 11.33
CA LEU A 106 -8.82 -10.73 12.35
C LEU A 106 -9.11 -12.09 11.72
N THR A 107 -8.34 -13.08 12.12
CA THR A 107 -8.53 -14.45 11.64
C THR A 107 -8.35 -15.44 12.79
N ARG A 108 -9.10 -16.55 12.74
CA ARG A 108 -9.07 -17.59 13.77
C ARG A 108 -8.29 -18.79 13.29
N VAL A 109 -7.39 -19.26 14.14
CA VAL A 109 -6.66 -20.50 13.91
C VAL A 109 -7.61 -21.69 14.00
N GLN A 110 -7.71 -22.43 12.90
CA GLN A 110 -8.50 -23.65 12.81
C GLN A 110 -7.68 -24.87 13.24
N TYR A 111 -6.47 -24.97 12.71
CA TYR A 111 -5.55 -26.08 12.97
C TYR A 111 -4.11 -25.61 12.99
N VAL A 112 -3.27 -26.32 13.73
CA VAL A 112 -1.80 -26.27 13.60
C VAL A 112 -1.34 -27.64 13.14
N LYS A 113 -0.70 -27.71 11.98
CA LYS A 113 -0.22 -28.95 11.37
C LYS A 113 1.28 -28.92 11.25
N LYS A 114 1.96 -29.89 11.89
CA LYS A 114 3.41 -30.10 11.74
C LYS A 114 3.69 -31.25 10.77
N THR A 115 4.64 -31.01 9.87
CA THR A 115 5.19 -32.00 8.94
C THR A 115 6.70 -32.13 9.20
N GLU A 116 7.40 -33.02 8.49
CA GLU A 116 8.86 -33.18 8.65
C GLU A 116 9.66 -31.91 8.32
N GLY A 117 9.11 -30.99 7.51
CA GLY A 117 9.86 -29.81 7.05
C GLY A 117 9.21 -28.47 7.37
N LYS A 118 7.91 -28.45 7.73
CA LYS A 118 7.16 -27.19 7.93
C LYS A 118 6.08 -27.31 9.00
N THR A 119 5.83 -26.18 9.65
CA THR A 119 4.67 -25.97 10.51
C THR A 119 3.68 -25.07 9.80
N PHE A 120 2.45 -25.53 9.64
CA PHE A 120 1.33 -24.76 9.06
C PHE A 120 0.38 -24.30 10.14
N VAL A 121 0.08 -23.00 10.15
CA VAL A 121 -1.02 -22.41 10.92
C VAL A 121 -2.16 -22.15 9.95
N ILE A 122 -3.18 -23.00 9.99
CA ILE A 122 -4.33 -22.93 9.08
C ILE A 122 -5.38 -22.04 9.74
N VAL A 123 -5.76 -20.97 9.07
CA VAL A 123 -6.71 -19.98 9.57
C VAL A 123 -7.98 -19.92 8.71
N ASP A 124 -9.03 -19.24 9.19
CA ASP A 124 -10.30 -19.09 8.47
C ASP A 124 -10.30 -17.94 7.45
N GLY A 125 -9.34 -17.02 7.51
CA GLY A 125 -9.08 -16.00 6.49
C GLY A 125 -7.97 -16.43 5.54
N GLY A 126 -7.89 -15.84 4.35
CA GLY A 126 -6.87 -16.16 3.36
C GLY A 126 -6.80 -15.15 2.22
N MET A 127 -6.40 -15.61 1.03
CA MET A 127 -6.22 -14.75 -0.12
C MET A 127 -7.51 -14.05 -0.60
N SER A 128 -8.69 -14.60 -0.32
CA SER A 128 -9.95 -13.95 -0.65
C SER A 128 -10.24 -12.72 0.20
N GLU A 129 -9.74 -12.66 1.42
CA GLU A 129 -9.85 -11.53 2.33
C GLU A 129 -8.67 -10.56 2.16
N LEU A 130 -7.45 -11.08 1.96
CA LEU A 130 -6.22 -10.30 1.81
C LEU A 130 -5.32 -10.91 0.74
N ILE A 131 -5.47 -10.48 -0.50
CA ILE A 131 -4.71 -11.02 -1.64
C ILE A 131 -3.25 -10.57 -1.70
N ARG A 132 -2.91 -9.47 -1.02
CA ARG A 132 -1.60 -8.81 -1.16
C ARG A 132 -0.39 -9.71 -0.90
N PRO A 133 -0.36 -10.61 0.10
CA PRO A 133 0.76 -11.53 0.30
C PRO A 133 1.03 -12.41 -0.93
N SER A 134 0.01 -13.02 -1.50
CA SER A 134 0.18 -13.92 -2.64
C SER A 134 0.38 -13.21 -3.97
N HIS A 135 -0.22 -12.03 -4.15
CA HIS A 135 -0.17 -11.31 -5.44
C HIS A 135 1.06 -10.43 -5.61
N TYR A 136 1.51 -9.82 -4.50
CA TYR A 136 2.62 -8.85 -4.51
C TYR A 136 3.82 -9.28 -3.65
N GLY A 137 3.77 -10.42 -2.97
CA GLY A 137 4.72 -10.73 -1.90
C GLY A 137 4.64 -9.72 -0.74
N GLY A 138 3.47 -9.09 -0.57
CA GLY A 138 3.30 -8.02 0.41
C GLY A 138 3.44 -8.54 1.83
N TYR A 139 4.31 -7.90 2.61
CA TYR A 139 4.45 -8.19 4.03
C TYR A 139 3.30 -7.56 4.82
N HIS A 140 2.83 -8.30 5.83
CA HIS A 140 1.96 -7.81 6.89
C HIS A 140 2.42 -8.45 8.20
N ALA A 141 2.54 -7.66 9.26
CA ALA A 141 2.78 -8.19 10.59
C ALA A 141 1.58 -9.04 11.03
N ILE A 142 1.86 -10.17 11.66
CA ILE A 142 0.82 -11.05 12.22
C ILE A 142 1.11 -11.19 13.70
N GLU A 143 0.11 -10.85 14.51
CA GLU A 143 0.23 -10.79 15.96
C GLU A 143 -0.90 -11.59 16.61
N HIS A 144 -0.63 -12.12 17.80
CA HIS A 144 -1.68 -12.66 18.64
C HIS A 144 -2.57 -11.54 19.18
N VAL A 145 -3.89 -11.75 19.20
CA VAL A 145 -4.82 -10.83 19.85
C VAL A 145 -4.74 -10.96 21.38
N ALA A 146 -4.48 -12.16 21.89
CA ALA A 146 -4.20 -12.40 23.31
C ALA A 146 -2.70 -12.41 23.57
N ASP A 147 -2.30 -12.16 24.82
CA ASP A 147 -0.88 -12.18 25.22
C ASP A 147 -0.25 -13.57 24.98
N PRO A 148 0.76 -13.68 24.10
CA PRO A 148 1.43 -14.93 23.77
C PRO A 148 2.59 -15.26 24.73
N ALA A 149 2.77 -14.55 25.85
CA ALA A 149 4.00 -14.52 26.67
C ALA A 149 4.58 -15.89 27.11
N GLN A 150 3.84 -16.98 26.95
CA GLN A 150 4.31 -18.32 27.30
C GLN A 150 4.32 -19.31 26.12
N LEU A 151 4.05 -18.83 24.91
CA LEU A 151 4.07 -19.68 23.72
C LEU A 151 5.50 -19.79 23.18
N PRO A 152 5.95 -21.00 22.80
CA PRO A 152 7.25 -21.13 22.12
C PRO A 152 7.17 -20.50 20.71
N GLU A 153 8.25 -19.89 20.28
CA GLU A 153 8.38 -19.44 18.89
C GLU A 153 8.59 -20.64 17.95
N ASP A 154 8.03 -20.55 16.75
CA ASP A 154 8.27 -21.49 15.66
C ASP A 154 8.26 -20.72 14.32
N VAL A 155 8.88 -21.31 13.30
CA VAL A 155 8.80 -20.80 11.91
C VAL A 155 7.63 -21.46 11.22
N VAL A 156 6.65 -20.66 10.81
CA VAL A 156 5.37 -21.17 10.30
C VAL A 156 4.98 -20.54 8.97
N ASP A 157 4.21 -21.28 8.19
CA ASP A 157 3.39 -20.72 7.11
C ASP A 157 1.96 -20.49 7.63
N VAL A 158 1.45 -19.26 7.54
CA VAL A 158 0.07 -18.93 7.87
C VAL A 158 -0.75 -19.02 6.60
N VAL A 159 -1.61 -20.03 6.51
CA VAL A 159 -2.32 -20.41 5.28
C VAL A 159 -3.83 -20.37 5.46
N GLY A 160 -4.53 -20.02 4.40
CA GLY A 160 -5.99 -19.93 4.38
C GLY A 160 -6.69 -21.27 4.09
N PRO A 161 -8.02 -21.26 3.94
CA PRO A 161 -8.84 -22.46 3.78
C PRO A 161 -9.10 -22.84 2.32
N ILE A 162 -8.53 -22.15 1.34
CA ILE A 162 -8.82 -22.35 -0.08
C ILE A 162 -7.85 -23.38 -0.67
N CYS A 163 -8.35 -24.24 -1.56
CA CYS A 163 -7.52 -25.18 -2.32
C CYS A 163 -6.78 -24.47 -3.46
N GLU A 164 -5.82 -23.62 -3.09
CA GLU A 164 -5.03 -22.77 -3.97
C GLU A 164 -3.63 -22.59 -3.40
N THR A 165 -2.59 -22.74 -4.21
CA THR A 165 -1.19 -22.58 -3.78
C THR A 165 -0.92 -21.17 -3.25
N GLY A 166 -1.60 -20.17 -3.79
CA GLY A 166 -1.49 -18.78 -3.36
C GLY A 166 -2.25 -18.45 -2.08
N ASP A 167 -2.94 -19.39 -1.44
CA ASP A 167 -3.76 -19.10 -0.27
C ASP A 167 -2.94 -19.07 1.02
N PHE A 168 -2.11 -18.05 1.14
CA PHE A 168 -1.32 -17.78 2.34
C PHE A 168 -1.36 -16.30 2.72
N LEU A 169 -1.25 -16.04 4.01
CA LEU A 169 -1.07 -14.71 4.60
C LEU A 169 0.39 -14.42 4.93
N ALA A 170 1.18 -15.45 5.25
CA ALA A 170 2.61 -15.36 5.47
C ALA A 170 3.29 -16.70 5.19
N LEU A 171 4.54 -16.65 4.74
CA LEU A 171 5.42 -17.80 4.56
C LEU A 171 6.68 -17.62 5.42
N ASP A 172 7.18 -18.73 5.97
CA ASP A 172 8.41 -18.80 6.77
C ASP A 172 8.47 -17.69 7.86
N ARG A 173 7.34 -17.44 8.53
CA ARG A 173 7.20 -16.39 9.53
C ARG A 173 7.54 -16.92 10.92
N THR A 174 8.51 -16.28 11.61
CA THR A 174 8.75 -16.53 13.04
C THR A 174 7.66 -15.82 13.85
N LEU A 175 6.93 -16.59 14.65
CA LEU A 175 5.96 -16.06 15.60
C LEU A 175 5.72 -17.05 16.77
N PRO A 176 5.19 -16.56 17.91
CA PRO A 176 4.74 -17.47 18.98
C PRO A 176 3.71 -18.44 18.43
N LEU A 177 3.94 -19.75 18.57
CA LEU A 177 3.12 -20.78 17.93
C LEU A 177 1.69 -20.79 18.49
N PRO A 178 0.67 -20.38 17.70
CA PRO A 178 -0.69 -20.34 18.19
C PRO A 178 -1.30 -21.72 18.36
N ARG A 179 -2.42 -21.78 19.04
CA ARG A 179 -3.25 -22.98 19.20
C ARG A 179 -4.55 -22.85 18.41
N ALA A 180 -5.16 -23.98 18.09
CA ALA A 180 -6.50 -23.98 17.50
C ALA A 180 -7.47 -23.19 18.40
N GLY A 181 -8.22 -22.27 17.80
CA GLY A 181 -9.13 -21.36 18.47
C GLY A 181 -8.56 -19.98 18.76
N ASP A 182 -7.23 -19.79 18.76
CA ASP A 182 -6.62 -18.48 18.96
C ASP A 182 -6.98 -17.52 17.83
N LEU A 183 -6.99 -16.21 18.16
CA LEU A 183 -7.18 -15.14 17.21
C LEU A 183 -5.85 -14.51 16.87
N LEU A 184 -5.61 -14.32 15.58
CA LEU A 184 -4.50 -13.57 15.04
C LEU A 184 -5.02 -12.29 14.39
N ALA A 185 -4.25 -11.22 14.50
CA ALA A 185 -4.46 -9.95 13.81
C ALA A 185 -3.38 -9.78 12.74
N VAL A 186 -3.79 -9.65 11.49
CA VAL A 186 -2.93 -9.25 10.39
C VAL A 186 -3.01 -7.74 10.27
N GLN A 187 -1.89 -7.05 10.51
CA GLN A 187 -1.82 -5.60 10.65
C GLN A 187 -1.69 -4.88 9.31
N THR A 188 -1.94 -3.57 9.32
CA THR A 188 -1.69 -2.65 8.19
C THR A 188 -2.44 -3.05 6.91
N VAL A 189 -3.69 -3.52 7.05
CA VAL A 189 -4.53 -3.98 5.93
C VAL A 189 -5.56 -2.94 5.45
N GLY A 190 -5.59 -1.75 6.04
CA GLY A 190 -6.56 -0.72 5.70
C GLY A 190 -6.49 -0.25 4.24
N ALA A 191 -5.28 -0.29 3.64
CA ALA A 191 -5.11 -0.09 2.21
C ALA A 191 -5.07 -1.42 1.47
N TYR A 192 -5.97 -1.59 0.49
CA TYR A 192 -6.03 -2.74 -0.42
C TYR A 192 -6.33 -4.10 0.22
N GLY A 193 -6.71 -4.16 1.50
CA GLY A 193 -7.30 -5.35 2.11
C GLY A 193 -8.72 -5.56 1.58
N PHE A 194 -9.68 -4.86 2.16
CA PHE A 194 -11.10 -4.99 1.79
C PHE A 194 -11.38 -4.66 0.32
N THR A 195 -10.74 -3.61 -0.24
CA THR A 195 -11.02 -3.16 -1.62
C THR A 195 -10.58 -4.17 -2.68
N MET A 196 -9.59 -5.02 -2.40
CA MET A 196 -9.15 -6.12 -3.27
C MET A 196 -9.72 -7.48 -2.84
N ALA A 197 -10.51 -7.54 -1.77
CA ALA A 197 -11.17 -8.77 -1.34
C ALA A 197 -12.12 -9.27 -2.43
N SER A 198 -12.24 -10.58 -2.56
CA SER A 198 -12.98 -11.23 -3.62
C SER A 198 -13.94 -12.30 -3.11
N ASN A 199 -14.83 -12.75 -3.98
CA ASN A 199 -15.67 -13.93 -3.73
C ASN A 199 -15.05 -15.22 -4.30
N TYR A 200 -13.71 -15.22 -4.45
CA TYR A 200 -13.03 -16.38 -4.99
C TYR A 200 -13.36 -17.64 -4.18
N ASN A 201 -13.54 -18.75 -4.88
CA ASN A 201 -13.94 -20.04 -4.32
C ASN A 201 -15.30 -20.02 -3.58
N GLY A 202 -16.20 -19.09 -3.96
CA GLY A 202 -17.55 -18.98 -3.39
C GLY A 202 -17.60 -18.42 -1.94
N ARG A 203 -16.49 -17.84 -1.47
CA ARG A 203 -16.44 -17.22 -0.13
C ARG A 203 -17.11 -15.85 -0.12
N LEU A 204 -17.64 -15.47 1.02
CA LEU A 204 -18.09 -14.09 1.24
C LEU A 204 -16.88 -13.18 1.47
N ARG A 205 -17.02 -11.93 1.08
CA ARG A 205 -16.04 -10.90 1.43
C ARG A 205 -16.13 -10.58 2.93
N PRO A 206 -15.06 -10.15 3.59
CA PRO A 206 -15.04 -9.79 4.99
C PRO A 206 -15.93 -8.57 5.31
#